data_1abd84e35ee6fa2d4b32ab0b27d8d749
#
_entry.id   1abd84e35ee6fa2d4b32ab0b27d8d749
#
_cell.length_a   1.000
_cell.length_b   1.000
_cell.length_c   1.000
_cell.angle_alpha   90.00
_cell.angle_beta   90.00
_cell.angle_gamma   90.00
#
_symmetry.space_group_name_H-M   'P 1'
#
loop_
_entity.id
_entity.type
_entity.pdbx_description
1 polymer ?
#
loop_
_entity_poly.entity_id
_entity_poly.type
_entity_poly.pdbx_seq_one_letter_code
_entity_poly.pdbx_strand_id
1 'polypeptide(L)'
;MNKLLIICDMFPPAFAPRMGYLCKYLTRMGWEVTVVTEYIEDNTFEFLTGYADVYCVRYYKASGKISKHIEWMWVMFLDILFGYKDMKIINACIPLIKTNQYKGILCSTYRTFPLTAAKTLAIHTNLPFVVDLRDIIEQYASNEYISHKFHTFSWLDAFITKRFRKRLLRKRNNALEVADCVTTIVKSSIDIHQYVRSEERRVGKECRSRWSPYH
;
A
#
# COMPACT_ATOMS: atom_id res chain seq x y z
N MET A 1 11.26 12.23 -20.21
CA MET A 1 9.91 12.06 -19.62
C MET A 1 10.05 11.83 -18.13
N ASN A 2 9.09 12.32 -17.32
CA ASN A 2 9.10 12.06 -15.87
C ASN A 2 8.55 10.65 -15.61
N LYS A 3 9.27 9.86 -14.80
CA LYS A 3 8.83 8.50 -14.44
C LYS A 3 8.40 8.42 -12.97
N LEU A 4 7.27 7.76 -12.71
CA LEU A 4 6.75 7.52 -11.37
C LEU A 4 6.66 6.02 -11.09
N LEU A 5 7.15 5.60 -9.94
CA LEU A 5 6.95 4.24 -9.43
C LEU A 5 5.77 4.24 -8.46
N ILE A 6 4.74 3.48 -8.77
CA ILE A 6 3.59 3.24 -7.89
C ILE A 6 3.70 1.84 -7.32
N ILE A 7 3.59 1.73 -6.00
CA ILE A 7 3.58 0.47 -5.27
C ILE A 7 2.23 0.38 -4.54
N CYS A 8 1.42 -0.62 -4.86
CA CYS A 8 0.09 -0.73 -4.25
C CYS A 8 -0.31 -2.18 -3.98
N ASP A 9 -1.25 -2.35 -3.06
CA ASP A 9 -1.81 -3.66 -2.72
C ASP A 9 -2.72 -4.21 -3.82
N MET A 10 -3.46 -3.32 -4.50
CA MET A 10 -4.37 -3.66 -5.60
C MET A 10 -4.25 -2.65 -6.74
N PHE A 11 -4.34 -3.17 -7.96
CA PHE A 11 -4.36 -2.38 -9.20
C PHE A 11 -5.26 -3.04 -10.25
N PRO A 12 -5.86 -2.30 -11.21
CA PRO A 12 -6.52 -2.92 -12.37
C PRO A 12 -5.62 -3.98 -13.07
N PRO A 13 -6.20 -5.06 -13.56
CA PRO A 13 -7.62 -5.33 -13.82
C PRO A 13 -8.44 -5.67 -12.58
N ALA A 14 -7.83 -5.91 -11.42
CA ALA A 14 -8.52 -6.15 -10.17
C ALA A 14 -9.17 -4.88 -9.61
N PHE A 15 -9.87 -5.04 -8.49
CA PHE A 15 -10.57 -3.94 -7.85
C PHE A 15 -9.57 -2.89 -7.31
N ALA A 16 -9.43 -1.80 -7.99
CA ALA A 16 -8.85 -0.52 -7.55
C ALA A 16 -8.92 0.53 -8.67
N PRO A 17 -10.10 0.89 -9.18
CA PRO A 17 -10.24 1.79 -10.33
C PRO A 17 -9.59 3.14 -10.10
N ARG A 18 -9.53 3.62 -8.86
CA ARG A 18 -8.92 4.91 -8.50
C ARG A 18 -7.47 5.00 -8.96
N MET A 19 -6.68 3.94 -8.75
CA MET A 19 -5.27 3.93 -9.15
C MET A 19 -5.12 3.87 -10.67
N GLY A 20 -5.99 3.12 -11.36
CA GLY A 20 -6.03 3.11 -12.81
C GLY A 20 -6.38 4.47 -13.41
N TYR A 21 -7.36 5.18 -12.84
CA TYR A 21 -7.68 6.55 -13.25
C TYR A 21 -6.52 7.52 -12.95
N LEU A 22 -5.86 7.39 -11.81
CA LEU A 22 -4.67 8.19 -11.50
C LEU A 22 -3.59 7.99 -12.58
N CYS A 23 -3.29 6.76 -12.96
CA CYS A 23 -2.34 6.46 -14.03
C CYS A 23 -2.76 7.09 -15.36
N LYS A 24 -4.05 6.98 -15.72
CA LYS A 24 -4.61 7.61 -16.92
C LYS A 24 -4.39 9.13 -16.96
N TYR A 25 -4.60 9.82 -15.82
CA TYR A 25 -4.37 11.27 -15.76
C TYR A 25 -2.88 11.61 -15.78
N LEU A 26 -2.04 10.88 -15.07
CA LEU A 26 -0.59 11.07 -15.08
C LEU A 26 -0.01 10.88 -16.48
N THR A 27 -0.43 9.86 -17.23
CA THR A 27 -0.01 9.63 -18.62
C THR A 27 -0.41 10.79 -19.52
N ARG A 28 -1.62 11.33 -19.36
CA ARG A 28 -2.06 12.53 -20.09
C ARG A 28 -1.23 13.78 -19.78
N MET A 29 -0.64 13.84 -18.56
CA MET A 29 0.27 14.90 -18.15
C MET A 29 1.72 14.64 -18.56
N GLY A 30 1.99 13.64 -19.37
CA GLY A 30 3.31 13.30 -19.89
C GLY A 30 4.21 12.50 -18.92
N TRP A 31 3.61 11.83 -17.91
CA TRP A 31 4.32 10.92 -17.03
C TRP A 31 4.33 9.49 -17.57
N GLU A 32 5.44 8.80 -17.43
CA GLU A 32 5.52 7.35 -17.56
C GLU A 32 5.30 6.73 -16.18
N VAL A 33 4.33 5.82 -16.08
CA VAL A 33 3.95 5.22 -14.80
C VAL A 33 4.28 3.73 -14.81
N THR A 34 5.06 3.29 -13.83
CA THR A 34 5.32 1.88 -13.55
C THR A 34 4.60 1.50 -12.27
N VAL A 35 3.84 0.42 -12.28
CA VAL A 35 3.09 -0.09 -11.12
C VAL A 35 3.61 -1.45 -10.70
N VAL A 36 3.88 -1.62 -9.41
CA VAL A 36 4.19 -2.92 -8.80
C VAL A 36 3.08 -3.25 -7.80
N THR A 37 2.42 -4.37 -8.00
CA THR A 37 1.22 -4.76 -7.23
C THR A 37 1.16 -6.26 -6.96
N GLU A 38 0.28 -6.68 -6.05
CA GLU A 38 -0.07 -8.09 -5.87
C GLU A 38 -0.86 -8.61 -7.08
N TYR A 39 -0.58 -9.82 -7.53
CA TYR A 39 -1.39 -10.49 -8.54
C TYR A 39 -2.72 -10.94 -7.94
N ILE A 40 -3.82 -10.47 -8.51
CA ILE A 40 -5.18 -10.85 -8.15
C ILE A 40 -5.88 -11.29 -9.44
N GLU A 41 -6.53 -12.45 -9.40
CA GLU A 41 -7.27 -13.00 -10.53
C GLU A 41 -8.67 -12.36 -10.60
N ASP A 42 -8.75 -11.21 -11.26
CA ASP A 42 -9.97 -10.43 -11.49
C ASP A 42 -9.75 -9.54 -12.72
N ASN A 43 -10.75 -9.36 -13.56
CA ASN A 43 -10.71 -8.59 -14.80
C ASN A 43 -11.76 -7.47 -14.85
N THR A 44 -12.32 -7.11 -13.72
CA THR A 44 -13.44 -6.14 -13.64
C THR A 44 -13.07 -4.79 -14.24
N PHE A 45 -11.82 -4.35 -14.11
CA PHE A 45 -11.35 -3.04 -14.57
C PHE A 45 -10.24 -3.14 -15.63
N GLU A 46 -10.31 -4.12 -16.51
CA GLU A 46 -9.28 -4.35 -17.55
C GLU A 46 -9.03 -3.13 -18.44
N PHE A 47 -10.07 -2.34 -18.71
CA PHE A 47 -9.98 -1.11 -19.53
C PHE A 47 -9.08 -0.01 -18.93
N LEU A 48 -8.62 -0.14 -17.69
CA LEU A 48 -7.71 0.79 -17.02
C LEU A 48 -6.24 0.32 -17.01
N THR A 49 -5.93 -0.84 -17.55
CA THR A 49 -4.56 -1.40 -17.50
C THR A 49 -3.59 -0.75 -18.49
N GLY A 50 -4.08 -0.19 -19.59
CA GLY A 50 -3.25 0.36 -20.69
C GLY A 50 -2.54 1.69 -20.38
N TYR A 51 -2.63 2.22 -19.15
CA TYR A 51 -2.05 3.51 -18.78
C TYR A 51 -0.80 3.41 -17.89
N ALA A 52 -0.30 2.21 -17.65
CA ALA A 52 0.91 1.98 -16.85
C ALA A 52 1.57 0.64 -17.23
N ASP A 53 2.88 0.55 -17.02
CA ASP A 53 3.61 -0.71 -17.08
C ASP A 53 3.41 -1.46 -15.76
N VAL A 54 2.62 -2.55 -15.77
CA VAL A 54 2.20 -3.25 -14.56
C VAL A 54 3.01 -4.51 -14.32
N TYR A 55 3.64 -4.59 -13.15
CA TYR A 55 4.41 -5.74 -12.66
C TYR A 55 3.68 -6.40 -11.50
N CYS A 56 3.12 -7.58 -11.74
CA CYS A 56 2.36 -8.33 -10.75
C CYS A 56 3.23 -9.32 -9.99
N VAL A 57 3.23 -9.25 -8.66
CA VAL A 57 3.93 -10.17 -7.77
C VAL A 57 2.97 -11.27 -7.31
N ARG A 58 3.29 -12.52 -7.62
CA ARG A 58 2.50 -13.69 -7.19
C ARG A 58 3.04 -14.23 -5.87
N TYR A 59 2.13 -14.36 -4.90
CA TYR A 59 2.42 -14.99 -3.60
C TYR A 59 1.92 -16.43 -3.52
N TYR A 60 0.85 -16.74 -4.27
CA TYR A 60 0.15 -18.01 -4.24
C TYR A 60 0.24 -18.70 -5.60
N LYS A 61 0.55 -20.00 -5.59
CA LYS A 61 0.73 -20.83 -6.80
C LYS A 61 -0.19 -22.05 -6.81
N ALA A 62 -0.65 -22.48 -5.64
CA ALA A 62 -1.48 -23.67 -5.51
C ALA A 62 -2.83 -23.52 -6.20
N SER A 63 -3.33 -24.58 -6.84
CA SER A 63 -4.61 -24.60 -7.56
C SER A 63 -5.74 -25.29 -6.80
N GLY A 64 -5.46 -26.28 -5.94
CA GLY A 64 -6.46 -27.03 -5.19
C GLY A 64 -6.95 -26.29 -3.94
N LYS A 65 -8.20 -26.52 -3.49
CA LYS A 65 -8.77 -25.85 -2.30
C LYS A 65 -7.93 -26.03 -1.03
N ILE A 66 -7.51 -27.26 -0.73
CA ILE A 66 -6.73 -27.59 0.46
C ILE A 66 -5.31 -26.99 0.35
N SER A 67 -4.67 -27.17 -0.81
CA SER A 67 -3.33 -26.65 -1.05
C SER A 67 -3.30 -25.12 -1.03
N LYS A 68 -4.30 -24.43 -1.56
CA LYS A 68 -4.46 -22.96 -1.45
C LYS A 68 -4.54 -22.52 0.01
N HIS A 69 -5.30 -23.25 0.84
CA HIS A 69 -5.42 -22.89 2.26
C HIS A 69 -4.11 -23.08 3.03
N ILE A 70 -3.41 -24.20 2.80
CA ILE A 70 -2.10 -24.46 3.42
C ILE A 70 -1.07 -23.42 2.96
N GLU A 71 -1.01 -23.12 1.66
CA GLU A 71 -0.13 -22.11 1.11
C GLU A 71 -0.42 -20.72 1.68
N TRP A 72 -1.70 -20.35 1.80
CA TRP A 72 -2.13 -19.10 2.42
C TRP A 72 -1.67 -19.00 3.88
N MET A 73 -1.86 -20.06 4.67
CA MET A 73 -1.39 -20.11 6.08
C MET A 73 0.14 -19.96 6.15
N TRP A 74 0.86 -20.63 5.26
CA TRP A 74 2.31 -20.57 5.20
C TRP A 74 2.83 -19.18 4.80
N VAL A 75 2.26 -18.59 3.76
CA VAL A 75 2.59 -17.21 3.34
C VAL A 75 2.29 -16.21 4.44
N MET A 76 1.14 -16.34 5.12
CA MET A 76 0.78 -15.50 6.26
C MET A 76 1.79 -15.63 7.42
N PHE A 77 2.20 -16.85 7.75
CA PHE A 77 3.20 -17.11 8.77
C PHE A 77 4.54 -16.46 8.41
N LEU A 78 5.03 -16.66 7.20
CA LEU A 78 6.28 -16.05 6.72
C LEU A 78 6.19 -14.53 6.68
N ASP A 79 5.03 -13.98 6.32
CA ASP A 79 4.83 -12.52 6.29
C ASP A 79 4.81 -11.92 7.69
N ILE A 80 4.19 -12.61 8.65
CA ILE A 80 4.19 -12.18 10.06
C ILE A 80 5.60 -12.18 10.64
N LEU A 81 6.39 -13.20 10.38
CA LEU A 81 7.73 -13.33 10.97
C LEU A 81 8.78 -12.49 10.24
N PHE A 82 8.78 -12.53 8.91
CA PHE A 82 9.89 -12.03 8.10
C PHE A 82 9.50 -10.91 7.15
N GLY A 83 8.21 -10.55 7.03
CA GLY A 83 7.75 -9.58 6.02
C GLY A 83 7.90 -10.11 4.60
N TYR A 84 7.59 -11.38 4.39
CA TYR A 84 7.79 -12.08 3.12
C TYR A 84 7.15 -11.35 1.92
N LYS A 85 5.93 -10.82 2.09
CA LYS A 85 5.24 -10.08 1.03
C LYS A 85 5.98 -8.78 0.70
N ASP A 86 6.40 -8.03 1.72
CA ASP A 86 7.18 -6.81 1.54
C ASP A 86 8.51 -7.10 0.83
N MET A 87 9.23 -8.17 1.21
CA MET A 87 10.48 -8.57 0.55
C MET A 87 10.30 -8.93 -0.93
N LYS A 88 9.21 -9.61 -1.28
CA LYS A 88 8.89 -9.92 -2.69
C LYS A 88 8.63 -8.65 -3.53
N ILE A 89 7.92 -7.67 -2.99
CA ILE A 89 7.72 -6.36 -3.62
C ILE A 89 9.06 -5.64 -3.82
N ILE A 90 9.90 -5.59 -2.78
CA ILE A 90 11.23 -4.97 -2.87
C ILE A 90 12.06 -5.61 -4.00
N ASN A 91 12.11 -6.94 -4.03
CA ASN A 91 12.85 -7.67 -5.05
C ASN A 91 12.33 -7.44 -6.48
N ALA A 92 11.02 -7.22 -6.64
CA ALA A 92 10.44 -6.85 -7.92
C ALA A 92 10.78 -5.41 -8.34
N CYS A 93 10.88 -4.49 -7.37
CA CYS A 93 11.18 -3.08 -7.63
C CYS A 93 12.67 -2.82 -7.90
N ILE A 94 13.60 -3.55 -7.29
CA ILE A 94 15.05 -3.32 -7.41
C ILE A 94 15.53 -3.25 -8.87
N PRO A 95 15.22 -4.23 -9.74
CA PRO A 95 15.66 -4.16 -11.15
C PRO A 95 15.04 -2.97 -11.88
N LEU A 96 13.78 -2.63 -11.59
CA LEU A 96 13.09 -1.49 -12.21
C LEU A 96 13.75 -0.17 -11.85
N ILE A 97 14.12 0.01 -10.57
CA ILE A 97 14.79 1.22 -10.08
C ILE A 97 16.20 1.34 -10.65
N LYS A 98 16.92 0.24 -10.86
CA LYS A 98 18.26 0.23 -11.46
C LYS A 98 18.24 0.62 -12.94
N THR A 99 17.19 0.26 -13.66
CA THR A 99 17.07 0.52 -15.11
C THR A 99 16.39 1.83 -15.45
N ASN A 100 15.61 2.40 -14.52
CA ASN A 100 14.82 3.60 -14.75
C ASN A 100 15.16 4.71 -13.74
N GLN A 101 15.10 5.95 -14.20
CA GLN A 101 15.28 7.14 -13.34
C GLN A 101 13.90 7.66 -12.89
N TYR A 102 13.38 7.09 -11.81
CA TYR A 102 12.13 7.57 -11.22
C TYR A 102 12.31 8.91 -10.50
N LYS A 103 11.27 9.76 -10.56
CA LYS A 103 11.20 11.04 -9.85
C LYS A 103 10.60 10.93 -8.45
N GLY A 104 10.00 9.79 -8.13
CA GLY A 104 9.42 9.53 -6.82
C GLY A 104 8.75 8.16 -6.75
N ILE A 105 8.37 7.82 -5.53
CA ILE A 105 7.63 6.60 -5.19
C ILE A 105 6.28 7.01 -4.60
N LEU A 106 5.18 6.53 -5.18
CA LEU A 106 3.84 6.64 -4.61
C LEU A 106 3.44 5.27 -4.06
N CYS A 107 3.10 5.20 -2.78
CA CYS A 107 2.52 3.99 -2.19
C CYS A 107 1.04 4.20 -1.89
N SER A 108 0.17 3.44 -2.53
CA SER A 108 -1.27 3.43 -2.20
C SER A 108 -1.64 2.13 -1.50
N THR A 109 -2.31 2.25 -0.37
CA THR A 109 -2.67 1.09 0.45
C THR A 109 -4.04 1.22 1.09
N TYR A 110 -4.71 0.07 1.20
CA TYR A 110 -5.96 -0.05 1.94
C TYR A 110 -5.71 -0.16 3.45
N ARG A 111 -4.65 -0.87 3.85
CA ARG A 111 -4.30 -1.06 5.28
C ARG A 111 -2.85 -0.63 5.55
N THR A 112 -1.90 -1.53 5.39
CA THR A 112 -0.47 -1.27 5.65
C THR A 112 0.46 -1.91 4.63
N PHE A 113 0.04 -2.98 3.98
CA PHE A 113 0.79 -3.57 2.87
C PHE A 113 0.50 -2.74 1.60
N PRO A 114 1.49 -2.36 0.82
CA PRO A 114 2.93 -2.63 0.91
C PRO A 114 3.78 -1.45 1.44
N LEU A 115 3.30 -0.72 2.47
CA LEU A 115 3.98 0.47 3.00
C LEU A 115 5.41 0.22 3.45
N THR A 116 5.69 -0.94 4.07
CA THR A 116 7.04 -1.25 4.56
C THR A 116 8.01 -1.40 3.40
N ALA A 117 7.58 -2.04 2.32
CA ALA A 117 8.38 -2.18 1.10
C ALA A 117 8.68 -0.83 0.47
N ALA A 118 7.64 0.01 0.27
CA ALA A 118 7.77 1.33 -0.33
C ALA A 118 8.67 2.26 0.51
N LYS A 119 8.49 2.28 1.84
CA LYS A 119 9.37 3.00 2.77
C LYS A 119 10.83 2.58 2.62
N THR A 120 11.08 1.26 2.63
CA THR A 120 12.44 0.72 2.52
C THR A 120 13.10 1.16 1.21
N LEU A 121 12.37 1.07 0.10
CA LEU A 121 12.87 1.51 -1.20
C LEU A 121 13.13 3.02 -1.23
N ALA A 122 12.22 3.83 -0.70
CA ALA A 122 12.39 5.28 -0.65
C ALA A 122 13.65 5.70 0.13
N ILE A 123 13.89 5.09 1.29
CA ILE A 123 15.10 5.34 2.08
C ILE A 123 16.36 4.94 1.31
N HIS A 124 16.37 3.75 0.69
CA HIS A 124 17.55 3.25 -0.02
C HIS A 124 17.85 4.01 -1.32
N THR A 125 16.84 4.58 -1.96
CA THR A 125 17.00 5.30 -3.23
C THR A 125 17.06 6.80 -3.07
N ASN A 126 16.72 7.31 -1.89
CA ASN A 126 16.56 8.73 -1.59
C ASN A 126 15.58 9.44 -2.55
N LEU A 127 14.55 8.69 -3.02
CA LEU A 127 13.50 9.24 -3.86
C LEU A 127 12.38 9.85 -3.01
N PRO A 128 11.76 10.94 -3.48
CA PRO A 128 10.54 11.48 -2.86
C PRO A 128 9.48 10.40 -2.66
N PHE A 129 8.92 10.35 -1.46
CA PHE A 129 7.99 9.31 -1.04
C PHE A 129 6.62 9.88 -0.69
N VAL A 130 5.61 9.50 -1.47
CA VAL A 130 4.21 9.88 -1.25
C VAL A 130 3.43 8.66 -0.79
N VAL A 131 2.66 8.83 0.28
CA VAL A 131 1.79 7.78 0.82
C VAL A 131 0.32 8.17 0.61
N ASP A 132 -0.43 7.33 -0.09
CA ASP A 132 -1.87 7.45 -0.29
C ASP A 132 -2.61 6.42 0.57
N LEU A 133 -3.24 6.91 1.65
CA LEU A 133 -4.00 6.09 2.57
C LEU A 133 -5.48 6.10 2.20
N ARG A 134 -6.00 4.92 1.83
CA ARG A 134 -7.41 4.78 1.43
C ARG A 134 -8.35 4.64 2.62
N ASP A 135 -7.86 4.05 3.73
CA ASP A 135 -8.65 3.82 4.94
C ASP A 135 -7.93 4.20 6.23
N ILE A 136 -8.74 4.44 7.25
CA ILE A 136 -8.28 4.71 8.60
C ILE A 136 -8.41 3.43 9.42
N ILE A 137 -7.26 2.90 9.83
CA ILE A 137 -7.19 1.69 10.65
C ILE A 137 -7.94 1.86 11.98
N GLU A 138 -7.97 3.07 12.52
CA GLU A 138 -8.61 3.40 13.78
C GLU A 138 -10.14 3.27 13.75
N GLN A 139 -10.75 3.40 12.59
CA GLN A 139 -12.21 3.31 12.42
C GLN A 139 -12.73 1.87 12.46
N TYR A 140 -11.86 0.87 12.23
CA TYR A 140 -12.30 -0.51 12.28
C TYR A 140 -12.49 -0.98 13.71
N ALA A 141 -13.64 -1.56 13.98
CA ALA A 141 -13.90 -2.24 15.25
C ALA A 141 -12.85 -3.35 15.48
N SER A 142 -12.57 -3.66 16.73
CA SER A 142 -11.49 -4.56 17.13
C SER A 142 -11.52 -5.95 16.46
N ASN A 143 -12.66 -6.37 15.93
CA ASN A 143 -12.89 -7.71 15.37
C ASN A 143 -12.87 -7.77 13.84
N GLU A 144 -12.78 -6.64 13.12
CA GLU A 144 -12.89 -6.59 11.65
C GLU A 144 -11.57 -6.83 10.92
N TYR A 145 -10.44 -6.83 11.66
CA TYR A 145 -9.11 -6.99 11.09
C TYR A 145 -8.74 -8.42 10.74
N ILE A 146 -9.33 -9.38 11.42
CA ILE A 146 -9.07 -10.80 11.21
C ILE A 146 -10.27 -11.37 10.51
N SER A 147 -10.13 -11.68 9.23
CA SER A 147 -11.16 -12.33 8.42
C SER A 147 -11.51 -13.74 8.90
N HIS A 148 -10.70 -14.31 9.77
CA HIS A 148 -10.92 -15.62 10.39
C HIS A 148 -11.00 -15.44 11.89
N LYS A 149 -12.20 -15.51 12.42
CA LYS A 149 -12.43 -15.59 13.87
C LYS A 149 -12.05 -17.01 14.32
N PHE A 150 -11.13 -17.07 15.28
CA PHE A 150 -10.91 -18.31 16.04
C PHE A 150 -12.11 -18.48 16.97
N HIS A 151 -13.19 -19.06 16.47
CA HIS A 151 -14.50 -19.10 17.14
C HIS A 151 -14.53 -19.79 18.50
N THR A 152 -13.42 -20.37 18.96
CA THR A 152 -13.36 -21.19 20.14
C THR A 152 -13.11 -20.39 21.44
N PHE A 153 -12.40 -19.26 21.36
CA PHE A 153 -12.05 -18.47 22.56
C PHE A 153 -12.06 -16.96 22.25
N SER A 154 -13.10 -16.26 22.70
CA SER A 154 -13.25 -14.80 22.46
C SER A 154 -12.12 -13.95 23.03
N TRP A 155 -11.51 -14.37 24.14
CA TRP A 155 -10.37 -13.68 24.74
C TRP A 155 -9.10 -13.79 23.89
N LEU A 156 -8.90 -14.95 23.23
CA LEU A 156 -7.77 -15.19 22.33
C LEU A 156 -7.90 -14.33 21.07
N ASP A 157 -9.12 -14.26 20.50
CA ASP A 157 -9.41 -13.39 19.37
C ASP A 157 -9.17 -11.92 19.69
N ALA A 158 -9.60 -11.47 20.85
CA ALA A 158 -9.38 -10.10 21.31
C ALA A 158 -7.89 -9.80 21.50
N PHE A 159 -7.12 -10.72 22.10
CA PHE A 159 -5.69 -10.57 22.30
C PHE A 159 -4.92 -10.52 20.97
N ILE A 160 -5.18 -11.45 20.05
CA ILE A 160 -4.54 -11.53 18.74
C ILE A 160 -4.87 -10.27 17.94
N THR A 161 -6.15 -9.87 17.89
CA THR A 161 -6.61 -8.66 17.19
C THR A 161 -5.92 -7.41 17.72
N LYS A 162 -5.86 -7.23 19.05
CA LYS A 162 -5.19 -6.10 19.69
C LYS A 162 -3.70 -6.04 19.34
N ARG A 163 -3.04 -7.20 19.37
CA ARG A 163 -1.62 -7.32 19.04
C ARG A 163 -1.36 -7.01 17.55
N PHE A 164 -2.21 -7.53 16.68
CA PHE A 164 -2.11 -7.33 15.23
C PHE A 164 -2.36 -5.86 14.85
N ARG A 165 -3.42 -5.26 15.39
CA ARG A 165 -3.72 -3.84 15.21
C ARG A 165 -2.58 -2.93 15.65
N LYS A 166 -2.00 -3.18 16.83
CA LYS A 166 -0.84 -2.42 17.32
C LYS A 166 0.37 -2.53 16.37
N ARG A 167 0.60 -3.73 15.80
CA ARG A 167 1.68 -3.93 14.83
C ARG A 167 1.42 -3.18 13.52
N LEU A 168 0.18 -3.23 13.00
CA LEU A 168 -0.20 -2.53 11.79
C LEU A 168 -0.09 -1.00 11.94
N LEU A 169 -0.59 -0.47 13.04
CA LEU A 169 -0.46 0.96 13.36
C LEU A 169 1.01 1.39 13.44
N ARG A 170 1.86 0.60 14.08
CA ARG A 170 3.30 0.88 14.14
C ARG A 170 3.94 0.88 12.74
N LYS A 171 3.65 -0.12 11.90
CA LYS A 171 4.15 -0.18 10.52
C LYS A 171 3.72 1.06 9.71
N ARG A 172 2.45 1.45 9.81
CA ARG A 172 1.93 2.65 9.15
C ARG A 172 2.64 3.91 9.66
N ASN A 173 2.67 4.12 10.95
CA ASN A 173 3.26 5.32 11.54
C ASN A 173 4.73 5.47 11.15
N ASN A 174 5.50 4.40 11.25
CA ASN A 174 6.90 4.39 10.79
C ASN A 174 7.07 4.73 9.30
N ALA A 175 6.09 4.43 8.45
CA ALA A 175 6.14 4.82 7.04
C ALA A 175 5.77 6.29 6.86
N LEU A 176 4.79 6.79 7.63
CA LEU A 176 4.37 8.19 7.59
C LEU A 176 5.45 9.15 8.08
N GLU A 177 6.30 8.74 9.03
CA GLU A 177 7.44 9.52 9.52
C GLU A 177 8.45 9.84 8.41
N VAL A 178 8.59 8.95 7.44
CA VAL A 178 9.55 9.08 6.32
C VAL A 178 8.91 9.68 5.08
N ALA A 179 7.58 9.66 4.98
CA ALA A 179 6.89 10.17 3.81
C ALA A 179 7.00 11.70 3.67
N ASP A 180 7.33 12.17 2.48
CA ASP A 180 7.36 13.61 2.17
C ASP A 180 5.93 14.18 2.10
N CYS A 181 4.98 13.38 1.60
CA CYS A 181 3.58 13.76 1.50
C CYS A 181 2.67 12.60 1.83
N VAL A 182 1.53 12.91 2.45
CA VAL A 182 0.47 11.93 2.73
C VAL A 182 -0.85 12.44 2.13
N THR A 183 -1.48 11.61 1.33
CA THR A 183 -2.82 11.87 0.78
C THR A 183 -3.84 10.92 1.40
N THR A 184 -5.08 11.37 1.51
CA THR A 184 -6.18 10.58 2.06
C THR A 184 -7.51 11.02 1.44
N ILE A 185 -8.50 10.14 1.49
CA ILE A 185 -9.79 10.38 0.82
C ILE A 185 -10.69 11.31 1.66
N VAL A 186 -10.58 11.27 2.99
CA VAL A 186 -11.54 11.92 3.89
C VAL A 186 -10.82 12.96 4.75
N LYS A 187 -11.43 14.15 4.91
CA LYS A 187 -10.87 15.25 5.69
C LYS A 187 -10.60 14.85 7.16
N SER A 188 -11.48 14.08 7.78
CA SER A 188 -11.29 13.56 9.14
C SER A 188 -10.06 12.64 9.27
N SER A 189 -9.65 11.98 8.19
CA SER A 189 -8.43 11.18 8.15
C SER A 189 -7.17 12.02 8.24
N ILE A 190 -7.23 13.26 7.74
CA ILE A 190 -6.11 14.20 7.80
C ILE A 190 -5.77 14.53 9.26
N ASP A 191 -6.79 14.76 10.09
CA ASP A 191 -6.59 15.15 11.48
C ASP A 191 -5.95 14.02 12.29
N ILE A 192 -6.38 12.76 12.06
CA ILE A 192 -5.78 11.58 12.69
C ILE A 192 -4.33 11.39 12.26
N HIS A 193 -4.03 11.55 10.98
CA HIS A 193 -2.68 11.40 10.47
C HIS A 193 -1.77 12.60 10.84
N GLN A 194 -2.32 13.79 10.97
CA GLN A 194 -1.61 14.96 11.47
C GLN A 194 -1.25 14.82 12.95
N TYR A 195 -2.14 14.22 13.76
CA TYR A 195 -1.85 13.95 15.17
C TYR A 195 -0.67 12.99 15.33
N VAL A 196 -0.59 11.95 14.49
CA VAL A 196 0.55 11.02 14.46
C VAL A 196 1.86 11.70 14.05
N ARG A 197 1.78 12.76 13.23
CA ARG A 197 2.96 13.52 12.73
C ARG A 197 3.25 14.78 13.53
N SER A 198 2.31 15.32 14.29
CA SER A 198 2.48 16.60 15.00
C SER A 198 3.42 16.52 16.20
N GLU A 199 3.71 15.33 16.69
CA GLU A 199 4.82 15.16 17.63
C GLU A 199 6.20 15.27 16.93
N GLU A 200 6.26 15.13 15.58
CA GLU A 200 7.51 15.27 14.80
C GLU A 200 7.31 15.88 13.40
N ARG A 201 7.25 17.21 13.28
CA ARG A 201 7.61 18.06 12.12
C ARG A 201 6.84 18.04 10.80
N ARG A 202 6.24 19.23 10.50
CA ARG A 202 6.31 20.02 9.24
C ARG A 202 6.24 19.30 7.88
N VAL A 203 5.16 18.66 7.46
CA VAL A 203 4.97 18.40 6.01
C VAL A 203 3.51 18.59 5.54
N GLY A 204 2.58 18.91 6.40
CA GLY A 204 1.16 18.98 6.04
C GLY A 204 0.69 20.26 5.34
N LYS A 205 1.44 21.37 5.37
CA LYS A 205 0.94 22.66 4.87
C LYS A 205 1.18 22.90 3.37
N GLU A 206 2.24 22.39 2.80
CA GLU A 206 2.56 22.66 1.38
C GLU A 206 1.81 21.74 0.39
N CYS A 207 1.49 20.52 0.78
CA CYS A 207 0.63 19.65 -0.03
C CYS A 207 -0.84 20.13 -0.10
N ARG A 208 -1.30 20.85 0.91
CA ARG A 208 -2.68 21.40 0.95
C ARG A 208 -2.96 22.44 -0.13
N SER A 209 -1.96 23.24 -0.52
CA SER A 209 -2.15 24.37 -1.42
C SER A 209 -2.04 24.01 -2.91
N ARG A 210 -1.42 22.88 -3.24
CA ARG A 210 -1.19 22.50 -4.65
C ARG A 210 -2.21 21.54 -5.26
N TRP A 211 -3.04 20.88 -4.45
CA TRP A 211 -3.94 19.83 -4.92
C TRP A 211 -5.42 20.01 -4.53
N SER A 212 -5.81 21.19 -4.08
CA SER A 212 -7.25 21.52 -3.94
C SER A 212 -7.78 22.02 -5.28
N PRO A 213 -8.67 21.27 -5.95
CA PRO A 213 -9.31 21.74 -7.18
C PRO A 213 -10.48 22.73 -6.95
N TYR A 214 -10.65 23.19 -5.70
CA TYR A 214 -11.70 24.14 -5.32
C TYR A 214 -11.10 25.37 -4.63
N HIS A 215 -10.75 26.32 -5.43
CA HIS A 215 -10.82 27.74 -5.21
C HIS A 215 -11.67 28.34 -6.32
#